data_1027c6401c5a96fa3e77a1e0a721bb09
#
_entry.id   1027c6401c5a96fa3e77a1e0a721bb09
#
_cell.length_a   1.000
_cell.length_b   1.000
_cell.length_c   1.000
_cell.angle_alpha   90.00
_cell.angle_beta   90.00
_cell.angle_gamma   90.00
#
_symmetry.space_group_name_H-M   'P 1'
#
loop_
_entity.id
_entity.type
_entity.pdbx_description
1 polymer ?
#
loop_
_entity_poly.entity_id
_entity_poly.type
_entity_poly.pdbx_seq_one_letter_code
_entity_poly.pdbx_strand_id
1 'polypeptide(L)'
;MQSLLDAIARATPGTDARRLFHGRGGLHPDATDWALDWYAPVWLVTRFGEASDEDARRIGEALAARQAEVHPGQPLNWVFQRRQPDGPTSRPLTTVMTGQVPEAHDVTEDGTHYRVHLLRGQNHGLFLDMAEGRRWVRAHAAGRKVLNLFAYTCAFSVVALQAGAKEVVNLDMAHGALATGQLNHQINGITAGARFLGHDLFTSWGKVNRLGPYGLVIVDPPSYQKGSFVAAKDYPRLLRRLPDLLLPGGHALICLNAPEMPESFLREALAEQAPDLVVEGRLPNPPAFADASSDRALKVLVVRHP
;
A
#
# COMPACT_ATOMS: atom_id res chain seq x y z
N MET A 1 -15.56 4.15 19.88
CA MET A 1 -14.20 3.79 20.33
C MET A 1 -14.13 2.43 21.02
N GLN A 2 -15.21 1.90 21.57
CA GLN A 2 -15.18 0.59 22.25
C GLN A 2 -14.69 -0.53 21.33
N SER A 3 -15.14 -0.57 20.08
CA SER A 3 -14.67 -1.55 19.08
C SER A 3 -13.15 -1.55 18.86
N LEU A 4 -12.50 -0.39 18.93
CA LEU A 4 -11.03 -0.30 18.87
C LEU A 4 -10.39 -0.91 20.11
N LEU A 5 -10.90 -0.60 21.32
CA LEU A 5 -10.38 -1.17 22.58
C LEU A 5 -10.52 -2.69 22.61
N ASP A 6 -11.65 -3.19 22.14
CA ASP A 6 -11.89 -4.62 22.03
C ASP A 6 -10.96 -5.30 21.02
N ALA A 7 -10.65 -4.60 19.91
CA ALA A 7 -9.68 -5.08 18.94
C ALA A 7 -8.26 -5.10 19.51
N ILE A 8 -7.87 -4.10 20.29
CA ILE A 8 -6.59 -4.08 21.00
C ILE A 8 -6.50 -5.29 21.95
N ALA A 9 -7.53 -5.52 22.76
CA ALA A 9 -7.54 -6.61 23.73
C ALA A 9 -7.42 -8.01 23.07
N ARG A 10 -7.89 -8.16 21.83
CA ARG A 10 -7.82 -9.41 21.07
C ARG A 10 -6.67 -9.48 20.07
N ALA A 11 -5.90 -8.38 19.91
CA ALA A 11 -4.86 -8.32 18.90
C ALA A 11 -3.79 -9.40 19.12
N THR A 12 -3.43 -10.09 18.06
CA THR A 12 -2.31 -11.04 18.03
C THR A 12 -1.24 -10.53 17.07
N PRO A 13 -0.44 -9.52 17.49
CA PRO A 13 0.63 -9.02 16.67
C PRO A 13 1.64 -10.17 16.44
N GLY A 14 1.97 -10.41 15.20
CA GLY A 14 2.99 -11.39 14.85
C GLY A 14 4.31 -10.72 14.58
N THR A 15 5.13 -11.32 13.73
CA THR A 15 6.38 -10.73 13.23
C THR A 15 6.14 -9.73 12.10
N ASP A 16 5.07 -9.95 11.31
CA ASP A 16 4.80 -9.18 10.11
C ASP A 16 4.02 -7.90 10.38
N ALA A 17 4.36 -6.87 9.61
CA ALA A 17 3.59 -5.63 9.59
C ALA A 17 2.18 -5.88 9.03
N ARG A 18 1.16 -5.39 9.74
CA ARG A 18 -0.24 -5.60 9.32
C ARG A 18 -1.20 -4.65 10.01
N ARG A 19 -2.37 -4.45 9.37
CA ARG A 19 -3.52 -3.81 10.01
C ARG A 19 -4.13 -4.76 11.03
N LEU A 20 -4.45 -4.24 12.23
CA LEU A 20 -5.14 -4.96 13.30
C LEU A 20 -6.57 -4.46 13.51
N PHE A 21 -6.86 -3.20 13.16
CA PHE A 21 -8.19 -2.62 13.22
C PHE A 21 -8.42 -1.58 12.12
N HIS A 22 -9.52 -1.69 11.40
CA HIS A 22 -9.89 -0.82 10.28
C HIS A 22 -11.29 -0.22 10.46
N GLY A 23 -11.41 0.84 11.26
CA GLY A 23 -12.68 1.51 11.48
C GLY A 23 -13.26 2.15 10.22
N ARG A 24 -12.39 2.67 9.33
CA ARG A 24 -12.79 3.33 8.07
C ARG A 24 -13.57 2.45 7.10
N GLY A 25 -13.51 1.14 7.27
CA GLY A 25 -14.36 0.21 6.52
C GLY A 25 -15.85 0.26 6.91
N GLY A 26 -16.24 1.04 7.93
CA GLY A 26 -17.64 1.26 8.30
C GLY A 26 -18.30 0.11 9.04
N LEU A 27 -17.59 -0.98 9.34
CA LEU A 27 -18.10 -2.14 10.08
C LEU A 27 -18.22 -1.87 11.59
N HIS A 28 -17.62 -0.79 12.09
CA HIS A 28 -17.58 -0.41 13.49
C HIS A 28 -18.08 1.04 13.67
N PRO A 29 -19.41 1.26 13.81
CA PRO A 29 -19.99 2.60 13.82
C PRO A 29 -19.47 3.52 14.94
N ASP A 30 -19.01 2.95 16.05
CA ASP A 30 -18.45 3.68 17.19
C ASP A 30 -16.96 4.02 17.04
N ALA A 31 -16.32 3.56 15.96
CA ALA A 31 -14.88 3.69 15.75
C ALA A 31 -14.48 3.90 14.27
N THR A 32 -15.34 4.54 13.47
CA THR A 32 -15.17 4.73 12.01
C THR A 32 -13.90 5.49 11.64
N ASP A 33 -13.39 6.34 12.53
CA ASP A 33 -12.24 7.20 12.24
C ASP A 33 -10.93 6.67 12.85
N TRP A 34 -10.92 5.41 13.27
CA TRP A 34 -9.77 4.80 13.91
C TRP A 34 -9.14 3.71 13.05
N ALA A 35 -7.82 3.62 13.14
CA ALA A 35 -7.06 2.48 12.63
C ALA A 35 -5.97 2.08 13.62
N LEU A 36 -5.69 0.78 13.70
CA LEU A 36 -4.59 0.22 14.47
C LEU A 36 -3.74 -0.63 13.54
N ASP A 37 -2.47 -0.27 13.44
CA ASP A 37 -1.47 -0.99 12.68
C ASP A 37 -0.37 -1.52 13.60
N TRP A 38 0.18 -2.67 13.23
CA TRP A 38 1.37 -3.23 13.83
C TRP A 38 2.53 -3.15 12.85
N TYR A 39 3.59 -2.47 13.27
CA TYR A 39 4.88 -2.41 12.58
C TYR A 39 5.95 -2.85 13.58
N ALA A 40 6.14 -4.15 13.74
CA ALA A 40 6.97 -4.74 14.80
C ALA A 40 8.28 -3.97 15.04
N PRO A 41 8.62 -3.56 16.27
CA PRO A 41 7.88 -3.77 17.53
C PRO A 41 7.01 -2.56 17.96
N VAL A 42 6.40 -1.84 17.01
CA VAL A 42 5.68 -0.58 17.25
C VAL A 42 4.19 -0.71 16.92
N TRP A 43 3.35 -0.31 17.86
CA TRP A 43 1.92 -0.10 17.64
C TRP A 43 1.69 1.30 17.08
N LEU A 44 0.99 1.41 15.98
CA LEU A 44 0.59 2.68 15.38
C LEU A 44 -0.92 2.83 15.43
N VAL A 45 -1.39 3.80 16.21
CA VAL A 45 -2.80 4.20 16.23
C VAL A 45 -2.96 5.45 15.37
N THR A 46 -3.89 5.40 14.42
CA THR A 46 -4.24 6.56 13.60
C THR A 46 -5.67 7.00 13.88
N ARG A 47 -5.86 8.29 14.14
CA ARG A 47 -7.16 8.96 14.22
C ARG A 47 -7.36 9.88 13.02
N PHE A 48 -8.46 9.70 12.32
CA PHE A 48 -8.89 10.59 11.23
C PHE A 48 -9.90 11.60 11.78
N GLY A 49 -9.41 12.69 12.36
CA GLY A 49 -10.20 13.70 13.05
C GLY A 49 -9.64 14.05 14.42
N GLU A 50 -10.47 14.73 15.22
CA GLU A 50 -10.12 15.12 16.58
C GLU A 50 -10.07 13.93 17.52
N ALA A 51 -9.17 13.99 18.48
CA ALA A 51 -9.04 13.01 19.57
C ALA A 51 -8.78 13.74 20.87
N SER A 52 -9.42 13.31 21.94
CA SER A 52 -9.20 13.84 23.27
C SER A 52 -7.97 13.19 23.94
N ASP A 53 -7.41 13.86 24.95
CA ASP A 53 -6.36 13.25 25.77
C ASP A 53 -6.87 12.02 26.52
N GLU A 54 -8.16 11.97 26.86
CA GLU A 54 -8.81 10.81 27.46
C GLU A 54 -8.83 9.60 26.51
N ASP A 55 -9.08 9.83 25.21
CA ASP A 55 -8.98 8.77 24.20
C ASP A 55 -7.58 8.19 24.15
N ALA A 56 -6.56 9.06 24.11
CA ALA A 56 -5.17 8.63 24.08
C ALA A 56 -4.77 7.85 25.35
N ARG A 57 -5.24 8.29 26.54
CA ARG A 57 -5.01 7.61 27.81
C ARG A 57 -5.60 6.18 27.78
N ARG A 58 -6.88 6.05 27.44
CA ARG A 58 -7.58 4.75 27.40
C ARG A 58 -6.94 3.77 26.39
N ILE A 59 -6.54 4.27 25.23
CA ILE A 59 -5.82 3.48 24.23
C ILE A 59 -4.46 3.02 24.78
N GLY A 60 -3.71 3.92 25.40
CA GLY A 60 -2.41 3.61 26.01
C GLY A 60 -2.49 2.53 27.08
N GLU A 61 -3.50 2.61 27.95
CA GLU A 61 -3.77 1.58 29.00
C GLU A 61 -4.10 0.22 28.37
N ALA A 62 -4.96 0.19 27.35
CA ALA A 62 -5.32 -1.04 26.65
C ALA A 62 -4.10 -1.66 25.93
N LEU A 63 -3.29 -0.83 25.25
CA LEU A 63 -2.07 -1.29 24.59
C LEU A 63 -1.02 -1.81 25.60
N ALA A 64 -0.88 -1.16 26.76
CA ALA A 64 0.05 -1.60 27.80
C ALA A 64 -0.36 -2.97 28.36
N ALA A 65 -1.65 -3.16 28.66
CA ALA A 65 -2.18 -4.44 29.09
C ALA A 65 -1.94 -5.52 28.04
N ARG A 66 -2.27 -5.24 26.77
CA ARG A 66 -2.09 -6.23 25.69
C ARG A 66 -0.62 -6.55 25.43
N GLN A 67 0.27 -5.53 25.42
CA GLN A 67 1.70 -5.73 25.23
C GLN A 67 2.30 -6.67 26.30
N ALA A 68 1.89 -6.49 27.56
CA ALA A 68 2.34 -7.34 28.66
C ALA A 68 1.94 -8.82 28.50
N GLU A 69 0.77 -9.06 27.88
CA GLU A 69 0.28 -10.42 27.61
C GLU A 69 0.97 -11.08 26.41
N VAL A 70 1.11 -10.35 25.29
CA VAL A 70 1.58 -10.93 24.01
C VAL A 70 3.10 -10.91 23.87
N HIS A 71 3.77 -9.97 24.55
CA HIS A 71 5.22 -9.80 24.54
C HIS A 71 5.74 -9.56 25.96
N PRO A 72 5.61 -10.53 26.87
CA PRO A 72 6.03 -10.37 28.27
C PRO A 72 7.50 -9.97 28.37
N GLY A 73 7.77 -8.94 29.19
CA GLY A 73 9.11 -8.38 29.40
C GLY A 73 9.60 -7.43 28.30
N GLN A 74 8.86 -7.24 27.22
CA GLN A 74 9.22 -6.25 26.19
C GLN A 74 8.50 -4.91 26.45
N PRO A 75 9.20 -3.77 26.23
CA PRO A 75 8.59 -2.46 26.42
C PRO A 75 7.46 -2.22 25.42
N LEU A 76 6.46 -1.45 25.83
CA LEU A 76 5.47 -0.92 24.90
C LEU A 76 6.13 0.21 24.10
N ASN A 77 6.08 0.09 22.76
CA ASN A 77 6.41 1.17 21.86
C ASN A 77 5.14 1.52 21.07
N TRP A 78 4.61 2.72 21.22
CA TRP A 78 3.45 3.11 20.42
C TRP A 78 3.47 4.57 20.00
N VAL A 79 2.92 4.79 18.82
CA VAL A 79 2.83 6.06 18.13
C VAL A 79 1.37 6.41 17.93
N PHE A 80 1.02 7.65 18.20
CA PHE A 80 -0.27 8.21 17.90
C PHE A 80 -0.16 9.20 16.75
N GLN A 81 -0.87 8.92 15.64
CA GLN A 81 -0.95 9.82 14.50
C GLN A 81 -2.36 10.40 14.38
N ARG A 82 -2.47 11.71 14.45
CA ARG A 82 -3.69 12.47 14.17
C ARG A 82 -3.63 13.01 12.75
N ARG A 83 -4.62 12.63 11.93
CA ARG A 83 -4.81 13.12 10.56
C ARG A 83 -6.03 14.01 10.55
N GLN A 84 -5.82 15.32 10.48
CA GLN A 84 -6.93 16.27 10.41
C GLN A 84 -7.50 16.32 8.99
N PRO A 85 -8.85 16.48 8.84
CA PRO A 85 -9.50 16.52 7.53
C PRO A 85 -9.25 17.82 6.75
N ASP A 86 -8.63 18.82 7.35
CA ASP A 86 -8.53 20.18 6.81
C ASP A 86 -7.43 20.31 5.74
N GLY A 87 -7.72 19.74 4.59
CA GLY A 87 -7.06 20.01 3.34
C GLY A 87 -5.86 19.15 3.01
N PRO A 88 -5.49 19.08 1.72
CA PRO A 88 -4.41 18.24 1.21
C PRO A 88 -3.01 18.67 1.65
N THR A 89 -2.89 19.73 2.45
CA THR A 89 -1.63 20.30 2.92
C THR A 89 -1.41 20.13 4.42
N SER A 90 -2.39 19.64 5.20
CA SER A 90 -2.22 19.44 6.63
C SER A 90 -1.31 18.24 6.89
N ARG A 91 -0.15 18.50 7.47
CA ARG A 91 0.74 17.42 7.91
C ARG A 91 0.12 16.70 9.10
N PRO A 92 0.13 15.37 9.14
CA PRO A 92 -0.35 14.65 10.31
C PRO A 92 0.51 15.01 11.53
N LEU A 93 -0.14 15.14 12.67
CA LEU A 93 0.58 15.26 13.93
C LEU A 93 0.88 13.85 14.44
N THR A 94 2.16 13.52 14.51
CA THR A 94 2.64 12.21 14.96
C THR A 94 3.41 12.36 16.27
N THR A 95 3.01 11.61 17.29
CA THR A 95 3.59 11.68 18.64
C THR A 95 3.99 10.28 19.10
N VAL A 96 5.22 10.13 19.57
CA VAL A 96 5.63 8.94 20.34
C VAL A 96 5.02 9.05 21.73
N MET A 97 4.11 8.17 22.06
CA MET A 97 3.38 8.21 23.32
C MET A 97 4.11 7.46 24.43
N THR A 98 4.74 6.33 24.08
CA THR A 98 5.52 5.51 25.02
C THR A 98 6.62 4.76 24.28
N GLY A 99 7.72 4.52 24.95
CA GLY A 99 8.83 3.71 24.46
C GLY A 99 9.78 4.44 23.54
N GLN A 100 10.53 3.67 22.75
CA GLN A 100 11.49 4.17 21.78
C GLN A 100 11.09 3.74 20.38
N VAL A 101 10.87 4.71 19.50
CA VAL A 101 10.52 4.47 18.11
C VAL A 101 11.61 5.05 17.22
N PRO A 102 12.35 4.22 16.49
CA PRO A 102 13.37 4.69 15.57
C PRO A 102 12.77 5.57 14.48
N GLU A 103 13.53 6.54 13.99
CA GLU A 103 13.11 7.38 12.87
C GLU A 103 12.81 6.55 11.61
N ALA A 104 13.59 5.47 11.42
CA ALA A 104 13.40 4.44 10.41
C ALA A 104 13.74 3.08 10.98
N HIS A 105 12.96 2.05 10.68
CA HIS A 105 13.28 0.66 11.02
C HIS A 105 12.77 -0.30 9.94
N ASP A 106 13.21 -1.54 9.99
CA ASP A 106 12.81 -2.55 9.04
C ASP A 106 11.71 -3.42 9.64
N VAL A 107 10.66 -3.65 8.88
CA VAL A 107 9.56 -4.57 9.20
C VAL A 107 9.51 -5.68 8.17
N THR A 108 8.81 -6.76 8.49
CA THR A 108 8.61 -7.88 7.56
C THR A 108 7.15 -7.97 7.10
N GLU A 109 6.95 -8.51 5.92
CA GLU A 109 5.69 -9.03 5.42
C GLU A 109 5.98 -10.24 4.54
N ASP A 110 5.43 -11.41 4.90
CA ASP A 110 5.63 -12.67 4.18
C ASP A 110 7.12 -12.95 3.86
N GLY A 111 8.01 -12.72 4.83
CA GLY A 111 9.46 -12.93 4.71
C GLY A 111 10.22 -11.87 3.89
N THR A 112 9.56 -10.80 3.47
CA THR A 112 10.21 -9.66 2.79
C THR A 112 10.40 -8.52 3.77
N HIS A 113 11.56 -7.88 3.76
CA HIS A 113 11.89 -6.75 4.61
C HIS A 113 11.55 -5.41 3.92
N TYR A 114 11.01 -4.47 4.69
CA TYR A 114 10.68 -3.13 4.21
C TYR A 114 11.10 -2.07 5.21
N ARG A 115 11.76 -1.01 4.73
CA ARG A 115 12.07 0.18 5.50
C ARG A 115 10.82 1.03 5.70
N VAL A 116 10.48 1.32 6.96
CA VAL A 116 9.35 2.18 7.33
C VAL A 116 9.80 3.39 8.13
N HIS A 117 8.99 4.45 8.07
CA HIS A 117 9.18 5.73 8.75
C HIS A 117 7.88 6.12 9.45
N LEU A 118 7.67 5.66 10.68
CA LEU A 118 6.40 5.86 11.39
C LEU A 118 6.21 7.29 11.91
N LEU A 119 7.29 8.03 12.05
CA LEU A 119 7.27 9.39 12.61
C LEU A 119 7.15 10.48 11.54
N ARG A 120 7.12 10.11 10.26
CA ARG A 120 7.12 11.08 9.15
C ARG A 120 5.93 10.85 8.22
N GLY A 121 5.27 11.96 7.85
CA GLY A 121 4.27 11.97 6.78
C GLY A 121 3.01 11.14 7.08
N GLN A 122 2.20 10.95 6.04
CA GLN A 122 0.98 10.15 6.12
C GLN A 122 1.22 8.68 5.76
N ASN A 123 2.17 8.43 4.87
CA ASN A 123 2.50 7.11 4.37
C ASN A 123 3.81 6.65 4.98
N HIS A 124 3.82 5.46 5.53
CA HIS A 124 4.90 4.96 6.36
C HIS A 124 5.94 4.11 5.62
N GLY A 125 5.83 3.97 4.30
CA GLY A 125 6.79 3.20 3.48
C GLY A 125 6.24 1.87 3.00
N LEU A 126 5.19 1.32 3.61
CA LEU A 126 4.52 0.10 3.18
C LEU A 126 3.00 0.28 3.27
N PHE A 127 2.30 0.05 2.17
CA PHE A 127 0.84 0.02 2.12
C PHE A 127 0.34 -1.38 2.49
N LEU A 128 -0.22 -1.53 3.69
CA LEU A 128 -0.64 -2.82 4.24
C LEU A 128 -1.87 -3.41 3.55
N ASP A 129 -2.71 -2.57 2.95
CA ASP A 129 -3.89 -2.96 2.17
C ASP A 129 -3.54 -3.66 0.85
N MET A 130 -2.31 -3.47 0.35
CA MET A 130 -1.82 -4.11 -0.87
C MET A 130 -1.13 -5.47 -0.64
N ALA A 131 -1.21 -6.07 0.54
CA ALA A 131 -0.59 -7.35 0.84
C ALA A 131 -1.03 -8.47 -0.14
N GLU A 132 -2.34 -8.57 -0.45
CA GLU A 132 -2.84 -9.56 -1.41
C GLU A 132 -2.34 -9.30 -2.84
N GLY A 133 -2.22 -8.03 -3.24
CA GLY A 133 -1.60 -7.65 -4.51
C GLY A 133 -0.13 -8.09 -4.58
N ARG A 134 0.63 -7.92 -3.51
CA ARG A 134 2.03 -8.41 -3.44
C ARG A 134 2.13 -9.93 -3.48
N ARG A 135 1.24 -10.66 -2.80
CA ARG A 135 1.16 -12.13 -2.87
C ARG A 135 0.87 -12.60 -4.29
N TRP A 136 -0.08 -11.93 -4.95
CA TRP A 136 -0.40 -12.24 -6.35
C TRP A 136 0.80 -11.99 -7.27
N VAL A 137 1.49 -10.86 -7.14
CA VAL A 137 2.71 -10.55 -7.90
C VAL A 137 3.79 -11.59 -7.64
N ARG A 138 4.01 -12.00 -6.39
CA ARG A 138 4.96 -13.08 -6.03
C ARG A 138 4.64 -14.39 -6.78
N ALA A 139 3.38 -14.74 -6.90
CA ALA A 139 2.95 -15.96 -7.59
C ALA A 139 3.09 -15.89 -9.13
N HIS A 140 3.13 -14.68 -9.72
CA HIS A 140 3.05 -14.49 -11.17
C HIS A 140 4.28 -13.84 -11.81
N ALA A 141 5.26 -13.39 -11.05
CA ALA A 141 6.40 -12.62 -11.57
C ALA A 141 7.54 -13.47 -12.13
N ALA A 142 7.65 -14.76 -11.76
CA ALA A 142 8.77 -15.62 -12.14
C ALA A 142 9.02 -15.64 -13.65
N GLY A 143 10.28 -15.39 -14.06
CA GLY A 143 10.70 -15.38 -15.46
C GLY A 143 10.19 -14.19 -16.29
N ARG A 144 9.40 -13.31 -15.72
CA ARG A 144 8.79 -12.16 -16.42
C ARG A 144 9.66 -10.90 -16.29
N LYS A 145 9.54 -10.01 -17.26
CA LYS A 145 9.91 -8.62 -17.15
C LYS A 145 8.71 -7.85 -16.61
N VAL A 146 8.91 -7.05 -15.56
CA VAL A 146 7.84 -6.38 -14.83
C VAL A 146 7.98 -4.86 -14.98
N LEU A 147 6.86 -4.18 -15.18
CA LEU A 147 6.74 -2.73 -15.08
C LEU A 147 5.94 -2.38 -13.83
N ASN A 148 6.53 -1.62 -12.93
CA ASN A 148 5.91 -1.15 -11.70
C ASN A 148 5.70 0.37 -11.78
N LEU A 149 4.50 0.79 -12.11
CA LEU A 149 4.10 2.18 -12.24
C LEU A 149 3.60 2.72 -10.90
N PHE A 150 3.93 3.99 -10.60
CA PHE A 150 3.68 4.61 -9.29
C PHE A 150 4.33 3.79 -8.17
N ALA A 151 5.60 3.48 -8.40
CA ALA A 151 6.30 2.43 -7.67
C ALA A 151 6.51 2.73 -6.17
N TYR A 152 6.38 4.00 -5.74
CA TYR A 152 6.60 4.43 -4.37
C TYR A 152 7.91 3.87 -3.81
N THR A 153 7.88 3.12 -2.70
CA THR A 153 9.04 2.45 -2.09
C THR A 153 9.37 1.09 -2.72
N CYS A 154 8.82 0.81 -3.89
CA CYS A 154 9.09 -0.36 -4.71
C CYS A 154 8.76 -1.71 -4.05
N ALA A 155 7.79 -1.78 -3.13
CA ALA A 155 7.46 -3.02 -2.43
C ALA A 155 7.08 -4.17 -3.40
N PHE A 156 6.33 -3.88 -4.47
CA PHE A 156 6.04 -4.84 -5.53
C PHE A 156 7.28 -5.33 -6.28
N SER A 157 8.25 -4.44 -6.51
CA SER A 157 9.50 -4.78 -7.19
C SER A 157 10.32 -5.78 -6.39
N VAL A 158 10.41 -5.57 -5.07
CA VAL A 158 11.15 -6.47 -4.19
C VAL A 158 10.55 -7.88 -4.25
N VAL A 159 9.24 -8.03 -4.07
CA VAL A 159 8.59 -9.35 -4.12
C VAL A 159 8.68 -10.00 -5.50
N ALA A 160 8.60 -9.20 -6.58
CA ALA A 160 8.74 -9.72 -7.94
C ALA A 160 10.14 -10.30 -8.19
N LEU A 161 11.20 -9.60 -7.77
CA LEU A 161 12.58 -10.08 -7.94
C LEU A 161 12.89 -11.28 -7.02
N GLN A 162 12.40 -11.29 -5.78
CA GLN A 162 12.49 -12.46 -4.91
C GLN A 162 11.80 -13.69 -5.50
N ALA A 163 10.72 -13.48 -6.26
CA ALA A 163 10.01 -14.54 -6.97
C ALA A 163 10.66 -14.96 -8.31
N GLY A 164 11.80 -14.38 -8.68
CA GLY A 164 12.51 -14.73 -9.90
C GLY A 164 12.09 -13.95 -11.14
N ALA A 165 11.56 -12.74 -11.00
CA ALA A 165 11.40 -11.85 -12.14
C ALA A 165 12.77 -11.58 -12.80
N LYS A 166 12.80 -11.51 -14.15
CA LYS A 166 14.03 -11.24 -14.90
C LYS A 166 14.54 -9.82 -14.69
N GLU A 167 13.62 -8.87 -14.67
CA GLU A 167 13.89 -7.45 -14.50
C GLU A 167 12.61 -6.75 -14.03
N VAL A 168 12.75 -5.74 -13.18
CA VAL A 168 11.67 -4.83 -12.80
C VAL A 168 12.06 -3.40 -13.12
N VAL A 169 11.21 -2.72 -13.88
CA VAL A 169 11.32 -1.28 -14.17
C VAL A 169 10.38 -0.55 -13.23
N ASN A 170 10.91 0.19 -12.27
CA ASN A 170 10.17 1.00 -11.31
C ASN A 170 10.10 2.44 -11.82
N LEU A 171 8.91 3.01 -11.89
CA LEU A 171 8.70 4.40 -12.28
C LEU A 171 7.86 5.13 -11.23
N ASP A 172 8.41 6.22 -10.71
CA ASP A 172 7.74 7.12 -9.75
C ASP A 172 8.36 8.53 -9.86
N MET A 173 7.57 9.56 -9.62
CA MET A 173 8.06 10.95 -9.58
C MET A 173 8.80 11.28 -8.28
N ALA A 174 8.50 10.57 -7.19
CA ALA A 174 9.03 10.82 -5.86
C ALA A 174 10.42 10.20 -5.68
N HIS A 175 11.47 10.95 -5.98
CA HIS A 175 12.87 10.49 -5.83
C HIS A 175 13.18 9.93 -4.43
N GLY A 176 12.64 10.54 -3.37
CA GLY A 176 12.83 10.05 -1.99
C GLY A 176 12.19 8.67 -1.76
N ALA A 177 11.02 8.41 -2.38
CA ALA A 177 10.39 7.10 -2.32
C ALA A 177 11.22 6.04 -3.07
N LEU A 178 11.72 6.38 -4.27
CA LEU A 178 12.61 5.50 -5.03
C LEU A 178 13.93 5.22 -4.28
N ALA A 179 14.49 6.19 -3.57
CA ALA A 179 15.67 5.97 -2.72
C ALA A 179 15.38 4.97 -1.59
N THR A 180 14.22 5.07 -0.93
CA THR A 180 13.75 4.04 0.01
C THR A 180 13.55 2.71 -0.70
N GLY A 181 13.04 2.71 -1.93
CA GLY A 181 12.92 1.52 -2.77
C GLY A 181 14.26 0.84 -3.01
N GLN A 182 15.33 1.59 -3.30
CA GLN A 182 16.68 1.04 -3.43
C GLN A 182 17.16 0.39 -2.12
N LEU A 183 16.90 1.03 -0.97
CA LEU A 183 17.18 0.44 0.34
C LEU A 183 16.39 -0.86 0.56
N ASN A 184 15.10 -0.90 0.17
CA ASN A 184 14.31 -2.11 0.26
C ASN A 184 14.89 -3.27 -0.55
N HIS A 185 15.46 -3.01 -1.73
CA HIS A 185 16.18 -4.04 -2.48
C HIS A 185 17.43 -4.49 -1.73
N GLN A 186 18.23 -3.56 -1.22
CA GLN A 186 19.49 -3.86 -0.51
C GLN A 186 19.27 -4.71 0.74
N ILE A 187 18.31 -4.36 1.61
CA ILE A 187 18.02 -5.12 2.85
C ILE A 187 17.47 -6.53 2.58
N ASN A 188 16.97 -6.77 1.34
CA ASN A 188 16.55 -8.10 0.89
C ASN A 188 17.63 -8.83 0.06
N GLY A 189 18.86 -8.31 0.02
CA GLY A 189 19.97 -8.94 -0.73
C GLY A 189 19.84 -8.86 -2.25
N ILE A 190 18.94 -8.01 -2.78
CA ILE A 190 18.73 -7.84 -4.22
C ILE A 190 19.74 -6.82 -4.76
N THR A 191 20.72 -7.30 -5.52
CA THR A 191 21.82 -6.46 -6.05
C THR A 191 21.68 -6.15 -7.54
N ALA A 192 20.75 -6.82 -8.24
CA ALA A 192 20.54 -6.67 -9.68
C ALA A 192 19.07 -6.85 -10.07
N GLY A 193 18.74 -6.53 -11.31
CA GLY A 193 17.40 -6.74 -11.88
C GLY A 193 16.41 -5.59 -11.68
N ALA A 194 16.71 -4.59 -10.84
CA ALA A 194 15.85 -3.43 -10.64
C ALA A 194 16.38 -2.20 -11.39
N ARG A 195 15.48 -1.50 -12.08
CA ARG A 195 15.73 -0.14 -12.63
C ARG A 195 14.82 0.86 -11.94
N PHE A 196 15.32 2.06 -11.68
CA PHE A 196 14.60 3.12 -10.99
C PHE A 196 14.54 4.36 -11.91
N LEU A 197 13.32 4.76 -12.26
CA LEU A 197 13.05 5.90 -13.14
C LEU A 197 12.31 6.98 -12.35
N GLY A 198 13.02 8.03 -11.95
CA GLY A 198 12.48 9.20 -11.25
C GLY A 198 11.80 10.16 -12.24
N HIS A 199 10.68 9.78 -12.85
CA HIS A 199 10.03 10.51 -13.92
C HIS A 199 8.51 10.53 -13.79
N ASP A 200 7.89 11.56 -14.39
CA ASP A 200 6.46 11.57 -14.66
C ASP A 200 6.14 10.55 -15.77
N LEU A 201 5.16 9.68 -15.50
CA LEU A 201 4.71 8.65 -16.44
C LEU A 201 4.24 9.24 -17.77
N PHE A 202 3.41 10.30 -17.71
CA PHE A 202 2.76 10.85 -18.89
C PHE A 202 3.71 11.56 -19.85
N THR A 203 4.90 11.93 -19.37
CA THR A 203 5.98 12.50 -20.21
C THR A 203 7.04 11.45 -20.59
N SER A 204 6.94 10.23 -20.06
CA SER A 204 8.01 9.21 -20.17
C SER A 204 7.63 7.97 -20.97
N TRP A 205 6.49 7.96 -21.67
CA TRP A 205 6.02 6.79 -22.45
C TRP A 205 7.07 6.25 -23.43
N GLY A 206 7.79 7.11 -24.13
CA GLY A 206 8.85 6.69 -25.05
C GLY A 206 9.98 5.90 -24.37
N LYS A 207 10.28 6.21 -23.10
CA LYS A 207 11.27 5.49 -22.30
C LYS A 207 10.71 4.16 -21.80
N VAL A 208 9.47 4.15 -21.32
CA VAL A 208 8.76 2.95 -20.86
C VAL A 208 8.61 1.94 -21.99
N ASN A 209 8.15 2.37 -23.18
CA ASN A 209 8.01 1.52 -24.37
C ASN A 209 9.34 0.93 -24.82
N ARG A 210 10.41 1.73 -24.83
CA ARG A 210 11.76 1.28 -25.22
C ARG A 210 12.31 0.19 -24.30
N LEU A 211 11.91 0.21 -23.03
CA LEU A 211 12.28 -0.81 -22.05
C LEU A 211 11.33 -2.02 -22.07
N GLY A 212 10.19 -1.95 -22.72
CA GLY A 212 9.22 -3.05 -22.86
C GLY A 212 9.57 -4.05 -23.98
N PRO A 213 8.63 -4.91 -24.36
CA PRO A 213 7.37 -5.16 -23.69
C PRO A 213 7.50 -5.95 -22.37
N TYR A 214 6.41 -6.02 -21.59
CA TYR A 214 6.40 -6.57 -20.24
C TYR A 214 5.45 -7.78 -20.12
N GLY A 215 5.86 -8.77 -19.33
CA GLY A 215 5.00 -9.90 -18.99
C GLY A 215 4.05 -9.60 -17.82
N LEU A 216 4.34 -8.53 -17.05
CA LEU A 216 3.50 -8.08 -15.95
C LEU A 216 3.61 -6.56 -15.81
N VAL A 217 2.47 -5.87 -15.71
CA VAL A 217 2.40 -4.42 -15.44
C VAL A 217 1.60 -4.18 -14.17
N ILE A 218 2.15 -3.43 -13.24
CA ILE A 218 1.48 -3.01 -12.00
C ILE A 218 1.12 -1.54 -12.15
N VAL A 219 -0.15 -1.22 -11.91
CA VAL A 219 -0.73 0.12 -12.03
C VAL A 219 -1.39 0.47 -10.70
N ASP A 220 -0.67 1.16 -9.83
CA ASP A 220 -1.13 1.52 -8.48
C ASP A 220 -1.00 3.03 -8.23
N PRO A 221 -1.75 3.85 -8.99
CA PRO A 221 -1.68 5.30 -8.87
C PRO A 221 -2.36 5.78 -7.58
N PRO A 222 -1.99 6.98 -7.08
CA PRO A 222 -2.77 7.65 -6.05
C PRO A 222 -4.17 7.98 -6.58
N SER A 223 -5.19 7.98 -5.72
CA SER A 223 -6.56 8.36 -6.10
C SER A 223 -6.63 9.80 -6.61
N TYR A 224 -5.93 10.68 -5.91
CA TYR A 224 -5.78 12.08 -6.26
C TYR A 224 -4.43 12.59 -5.75
N GLN A 225 -3.63 13.14 -6.66
CA GLN A 225 -2.40 13.87 -6.31
C GLN A 225 -2.29 15.08 -7.22
N LYS A 226 -2.43 16.28 -6.65
CA LYS A 226 -2.34 17.54 -7.40
C LYS A 226 -1.03 17.61 -8.19
N GLY A 227 -1.15 17.80 -9.50
CA GLY A 227 0.00 17.90 -10.40
C GLY A 227 0.59 16.56 -10.87
N SER A 228 0.03 15.42 -10.43
CA SER A 228 0.51 14.07 -10.81
C SER A 228 -0.61 13.21 -11.41
N PHE A 229 -1.67 12.93 -10.67
CA PHE A 229 -2.70 11.98 -11.09
C PHE A 229 -4.10 12.38 -10.60
N VAL A 230 -5.08 12.34 -11.51
CA VAL A 230 -6.52 12.50 -11.22
C VAL A 230 -7.23 11.29 -11.83
N ALA A 231 -7.77 10.40 -11.01
CA ALA A 231 -8.28 9.09 -11.44
C ALA A 231 -9.24 9.18 -12.64
N ALA A 232 -10.29 9.99 -12.56
CA ALA A 232 -11.30 10.12 -13.62
C ALA A 232 -10.71 10.55 -14.98
N LYS A 233 -9.63 11.35 -14.98
CA LYS A 233 -9.00 11.87 -16.19
C LYS A 233 -7.89 10.98 -16.71
N ASP A 234 -7.08 10.44 -15.80
CA ASP A 234 -5.79 9.88 -16.16
C ASP A 234 -5.83 8.36 -16.32
N TYR A 235 -6.78 7.64 -15.68
CA TYR A 235 -6.98 6.22 -15.94
C TYR A 235 -7.26 5.91 -17.41
N PRO A 236 -8.20 6.57 -18.11
CA PRO A 236 -8.43 6.30 -19.54
C PRO A 236 -7.17 6.44 -20.39
N ARG A 237 -6.34 7.45 -20.09
CA ARG A 237 -5.07 7.70 -20.80
C ARG A 237 -4.02 6.61 -20.56
N LEU A 238 -3.99 6.07 -19.34
CA LEU A 238 -3.08 5.01 -18.94
C LEU A 238 -3.53 3.66 -19.52
N LEU A 239 -4.81 3.31 -19.35
CA LEU A 239 -5.36 2.04 -19.79
C LEU A 239 -5.22 1.83 -21.30
N ARG A 240 -5.38 2.90 -22.09
CA ARG A 240 -5.15 2.89 -23.55
C ARG A 240 -3.75 2.43 -23.95
N ARG A 241 -2.76 2.55 -23.04
CA ARG A 241 -1.37 2.15 -23.30
C ARG A 241 -1.07 0.70 -22.93
N LEU A 242 -1.92 0.06 -22.13
CA LEU A 242 -1.64 -1.29 -21.63
C LEU A 242 -1.46 -2.34 -22.72
N PRO A 243 -2.29 -2.37 -23.81
CA PRO A 243 -2.07 -3.34 -24.88
C PRO A 243 -0.68 -3.24 -25.53
N ASP A 244 -0.16 -2.02 -25.71
CA ASP A 244 1.17 -1.80 -26.29
C ASP A 244 2.32 -2.17 -25.32
N LEU A 245 2.05 -2.19 -24.03
CA LEU A 245 3.04 -2.48 -22.99
C LEU A 245 3.12 -3.98 -22.67
N LEU A 246 2.02 -4.71 -22.82
CA LEU A 246 1.93 -6.11 -22.43
C LEU A 246 2.34 -7.06 -23.57
N LEU A 247 3.06 -8.10 -23.22
CA LEU A 247 3.23 -9.27 -24.08
C LEU A 247 1.90 -10.03 -24.22
N PRO A 248 1.64 -10.72 -25.34
CA PRO A 248 0.58 -11.74 -25.39
C PRO A 248 0.72 -12.72 -24.22
N GLY A 249 -0.39 -13.03 -23.53
CA GLY A 249 -0.39 -13.79 -22.28
C GLY A 249 0.11 -13.04 -21.04
N GLY A 250 0.49 -11.78 -21.20
CA GLY A 250 0.90 -10.91 -20.08
C GLY A 250 -0.28 -10.44 -19.25
N HIS A 251 0.00 -9.99 -18.02
CA HIS A 251 -1.01 -9.54 -17.07
C HIS A 251 -0.79 -8.09 -16.63
N ALA A 252 -1.88 -7.41 -16.29
CA ALA A 252 -1.81 -6.16 -15.54
C ALA A 252 -2.56 -6.30 -14.21
N LEU A 253 -1.99 -5.75 -13.14
CA LEU A 253 -2.63 -5.55 -11.86
C LEU A 253 -3.02 -4.07 -11.77
N ILE A 254 -4.32 -3.76 -11.74
CA ILE A 254 -4.82 -2.39 -11.79
C ILE A 254 -5.54 -2.06 -10.49
N CYS A 255 -5.04 -1.07 -9.76
CA CYS A 255 -5.50 -0.70 -8.43
C CYS A 255 -6.26 0.62 -8.45
N LEU A 256 -7.39 0.70 -7.75
CA LEU A 256 -8.16 1.93 -7.53
C LEU A 256 -8.49 2.07 -6.05
N ASN A 257 -7.77 2.97 -5.38
CA ASN A 257 -7.99 3.30 -3.97
C ASN A 257 -8.77 4.63 -3.87
N ALA A 258 -10.00 4.65 -4.36
CA ALA A 258 -10.91 5.80 -4.35
C ALA A 258 -12.28 5.33 -3.86
N PRO A 259 -12.65 5.62 -2.58
CA PRO A 259 -13.94 5.17 -2.02
C PRO A 259 -15.17 5.74 -2.72
N GLU A 260 -15.01 6.89 -3.38
CA GLU A 260 -16.05 7.56 -4.16
C GLU A 260 -16.24 7.01 -5.57
N MET A 261 -15.33 6.16 -6.04
CA MET A 261 -15.36 5.59 -7.39
C MET A 261 -15.63 4.09 -7.34
N PRO A 262 -16.74 3.59 -7.93
CA PRO A 262 -17.06 2.17 -7.91
C PRO A 262 -16.14 1.35 -8.83
N GLU A 263 -16.17 0.04 -8.69
CA GLU A 263 -15.42 -0.88 -9.57
C GLU A 263 -15.83 -0.75 -11.02
N SER A 264 -17.13 -0.45 -11.31
CA SER A 264 -17.65 -0.25 -12.64
C SER A 264 -16.87 0.80 -13.42
N PHE A 265 -16.39 1.86 -12.77
CA PHE A 265 -15.52 2.85 -13.39
C PHE A 265 -14.28 2.24 -14.07
N LEU A 266 -13.58 1.33 -13.39
CA LEU A 266 -12.41 0.67 -13.99
C LEU A 266 -12.81 -0.28 -15.12
N ARG A 267 -13.89 -1.03 -14.95
CA ARG A 267 -14.38 -1.98 -15.97
C ARG A 267 -14.85 -1.28 -17.23
N GLU A 268 -15.59 -0.19 -17.08
CA GLU A 268 -16.06 0.64 -18.18
C GLU A 268 -14.88 1.30 -18.92
N ALA A 269 -13.93 1.86 -18.16
CA ALA A 269 -12.73 2.47 -18.74
C ALA A 269 -11.84 1.44 -19.45
N LEU A 270 -11.73 0.21 -18.96
CA LEU A 270 -11.02 -0.88 -19.63
C LEU A 270 -11.74 -1.28 -20.93
N ALA A 271 -13.06 -1.49 -20.88
CA ALA A 271 -13.85 -1.87 -22.05
C ALA A 271 -13.78 -0.81 -23.16
N GLU A 272 -13.72 0.47 -22.80
CA GLU A 272 -13.62 1.57 -23.77
C GLU A 272 -12.20 1.77 -24.30
N GLN A 273 -11.17 1.72 -23.44
CA GLN A 273 -9.81 2.16 -23.79
C GLN A 273 -8.88 1.01 -24.16
N ALA A 274 -9.16 -0.20 -23.73
CA ALA A 274 -8.36 -1.41 -23.96
C ALA A 274 -9.26 -2.64 -24.14
N PRO A 275 -10.18 -2.65 -25.15
CA PRO A 275 -11.20 -3.68 -25.31
C PRO A 275 -10.65 -5.09 -25.54
N ASP A 276 -9.41 -5.20 -26.01
CA ASP A 276 -8.75 -6.49 -26.21
C ASP A 276 -8.27 -7.15 -24.92
N LEU A 277 -8.21 -6.40 -23.83
CA LEU A 277 -7.79 -6.94 -22.54
C LEU A 277 -8.96 -7.62 -21.81
N VAL A 278 -8.69 -8.79 -21.24
CA VAL A 278 -9.68 -9.58 -20.49
C VAL A 278 -9.54 -9.35 -19.00
N VAL A 279 -10.61 -8.90 -18.34
CA VAL A 279 -10.65 -8.82 -16.87
C VAL A 279 -10.89 -10.22 -16.31
N GLU A 280 -9.90 -10.82 -15.67
CA GLU A 280 -10.00 -12.16 -15.08
C GLU A 280 -10.68 -12.15 -13.71
N GLY A 281 -10.60 -11.05 -12.97
CA GLY A 281 -11.24 -10.93 -11.68
C GLY A 281 -10.75 -9.76 -10.83
N ARG A 282 -11.26 -9.69 -9.62
CA ARG A 282 -10.81 -8.77 -8.56
C ARG A 282 -10.14 -9.57 -7.45
N LEU A 283 -8.98 -9.12 -6.99
CA LEU A 283 -8.33 -9.69 -5.81
C LEU A 283 -9.13 -9.32 -4.54
N PRO A 284 -9.20 -10.22 -3.56
CA PRO A 284 -9.76 -9.88 -2.26
C PRO A 284 -8.87 -8.86 -1.55
N ASN A 285 -9.46 -8.04 -0.70
CA ASN A 285 -8.69 -7.25 0.25
C ASN A 285 -8.20 -8.14 1.39
N PRO A 286 -7.07 -7.80 2.06
CA PRO A 286 -6.70 -8.47 3.28
C PRO A 286 -7.86 -8.43 4.29
N PRO A 287 -8.13 -9.51 5.05
CA PRO A 287 -9.30 -9.58 5.95
C PRO A 287 -9.41 -8.40 6.93
N ALA A 288 -8.28 -7.87 7.37
CA ALA A 288 -8.25 -6.71 8.25
C ALA A 288 -8.69 -5.39 7.59
N PHE A 289 -8.82 -5.36 6.25
CA PHE A 289 -9.33 -4.22 5.48
C PHE A 289 -10.74 -4.46 4.95
N ALA A 290 -11.52 -5.29 5.63
CA ALA A 290 -12.92 -5.48 5.29
C ALA A 290 -13.69 -4.16 5.38
N ASP A 291 -14.59 -3.93 4.42
CA ASP A 291 -15.44 -2.74 4.31
C ASP A 291 -16.91 -3.17 4.22
N ALA A 292 -17.80 -2.34 4.75
CA ALA A 292 -19.25 -2.54 4.66
C ALA A 292 -19.77 -2.46 3.21
N SER A 293 -19.00 -1.83 2.31
CA SER A 293 -19.29 -1.74 0.88
C SER A 293 -18.05 -2.12 0.07
N SER A 294 -18.20 -3.13 -0.79
CA SER A 294 -17.12 -3.55 -1.70
C SER A 294 -16.64 -2.42 -2.64
N ASP A 295 -17.54 -1.48 -2.99
CA ASP A 295 -17.19 -0.34 -3.84
C ASP A 295 -16.38 0.74 -3.14
N ARG A 296 -16.47 0.83 -1.81
CA ARG A 296 -15.64 1.75 -1.02
C ARG A 296 -14.24 1.20 -0.74
N ALA A 297 -14.14 -0.12 -0.66
CA ALA A 297 -12.88 -0.81 -0.44
C ALA A 297 -11.89 -0.61 -1.60
N LEU A 298 -10.61 -0.87 -1.36
CA LEU A 298 -9.59 -0.93 -2.41
C LEU A 298 -10.01 -1.94 -3.49
N LYS A 299 -9.99 -1.52 -4.75
CA LYS A 299 -10.29 -2.36 -5.92
C LYS A 299 -8.99 -2.69 -6.63
N VAL A 300 -8.72 -3.99 -6.79
CA VAL A 300 -7.53 -4.50 -7.49
C VAL A 300 -7.99 -5.50 -8.54
N LEU A 301 -7.98 -5.09 -9.81
CA LEU A 301 -8.35 -5.94 -10.93
C LEU A 301 -7.13 -6.64 -11.53
N VAL A 302 -7.30 -7.92 -11.82
CA VAL A 302 -6.37 -8.70 -12.65
C VAL A 302 -6.87 -8.70 -14.07
N VAL A 303 -6.02 -8.28 -14.99
CA VAL A 303 -6.34 -8.14 -16.40
C VAL A 303 -5.28 -8.90 -17.22
N ARG A 304 -5.69 -9.62 -18.24
CA ARG A 304 -4.80 -10.38 -19.14
C ARG A 304 -4.87 -9.86 -20.55
N HIS A 305 -3.72 -9.78 -21.21
CA HIS A 305 -3.62 -9.63 -22.67
C HIS A 305 -3.75 -11.02 -23.31
N PRO A 306 -4.68 -11.26 -24.23
CA PRO A 306 -4.86 -12.56 -24.89
C PRO A 306 -3.63 -13.10 -25.58
#